data_06490223d272f0a3fb7a12d541d277c2
#
_entry.id   06490223d272f0a3fb7a12d541d277c2
#
_cell.length_a   1.000
_cell.length_b   1.000
_cell.length_c   1.000
_cell.angle_alpha   90.00
_cell.angle_beta   90.00
_cell.angle_gamma   90.00
#
_symmetry.space_group_name_H-M   'P 1'
#
loop_
_entity.id
_entity.type
_entity.pdbx_description
1 polymer ?
#
loop_
_entity_poly.entity_id
_entity_poly.type
_entity_poly.pdbx_seq_one_letter_code
_entity_poly.pdbx_strand_id
1 'polypeptide(L)'
;MTDPQLETQLRLLMLQFENWKKLHDLITYALDKAKPIISSEQERQFTQIRSHLLQETEHIFTELNVLELSGKAMNVLQRAASIRGVRELPNDEVRRLESEWNGVFTKLGLAQGQLKSRRKHLSSQSTFTYYWNRFLKRPALAD
;
A
#
# COMPACT_ATOMS: atom_id res chain seq x y z
N MET A 1 -25.05 -2.82 3.58
CA MET A 1 -24.28 -3.70 4.50
C MET A 1 -22.79 -3.49 4.27
N THR A 2 -22.03 -3.31 5.34
CA THR A 2 -20.59 -3.19 5.29
C THR A 2 -19.94 -4.39 5.96
N ASP A 3 -18.78 -4.76 5.48
CA ASP A 3 -17.96 -5.81 6.07
C ASP A 3 -16.85 -5.13 6.89
N PRO A 4 -16.91 -5.18 8.23
CA PRO A 4 -15.88 -4.50 9.05
C PRO A 4 -14.47 -5.00 8.78
N GLN A 5 -14.31 -6.29 8.48
CA GLN A 5 -13.00 -6.85 8.16
C GLN A 5 -12.48 -6.28 6.85
N LEU A 6 -13.34 -6.20 5.85
CA LEU A 6 -12.97 -5.64 4.54
C LEU A 6 -12.60 -4.17 4.65
N GLU A 7 -13.36 -3.40 5.41
CA GLU A 7 -13.07 -1.98 5.64
C GLU A 7 -11.74 -1.81 6.37
N THR A 8 -11.45 -2.67 7.34
CA THR A 8 -10.17 -2.66 8.05
C THR A 8 -9.01 -2.98 7.09
N GLN A 9 -9.18 -3.99 6.24
CA GLN A 9 -8.17 -4.37 5.26
C GLN A 9 -7.88 -3.23 4.29
N LEU A 10 -8.93 -2.57 3.79
CA LEU A 10 -8.78 -1.42 2.89
C LEU A 10 -8.04 -0.27 3.56
N ARG A 11 -8.36 0.01 4.82
CA ARG A 11 -7.69 1.08 5.56
C ARG A 11 -6.21 0.77 5.77
N LEU A 12 -5.88 -0.46 6.15
CA LEU A 12 -4.50 -0.89 6.34
C LEU A 12 -3.73 -0.81 5.04
N LEU A 13 -4.35 -1.22 3.94
CA LEU A 13 -3.73 -1.16 2.62
C LEU A 13 -3.47 0.27 2.18
N MET A 14 -4.43 1.16 2.41
CA MET A 14 -4.25 2.58 2.08
C MET A 14 -3.09 3.18 2.86
N LEU A 15 -2.95 2.80 4.13
CA LEU A 15 -1.85 3.25 4.97
C LEU A 15 -0.51 2.76 4.43
N GLN A 16 -0.45 1.50 4.00
CA GLN A 16 0.75 0.96 3.36
C GLN A 16 1.09 1.72 2.08
N PHE A 17 0.11 1.97 1.22
CA PHE A 17 0.33 2.74 0.00
C PHE A 17 0.92 4.11 0.30
N GLU A 18 0.34 4.82 1.27
CA GLU A 18 0.82 6.15 1.63
C GLU A 18 2.28 6.12 2.08
N ASN A 19 2.62 5.15 2.92
CA ASN A 19 3.97 5.03 3.44
C ASN A 19 4.96 4.63 2.35
N TRP A 20 4.58 3.69 1.47
CA TRP A 20 5.42 3.29 0.34
C TRP A 20 5.61 4.43 -0.65
N LYS A 21 4.57 5.24 -0.90
CA LYS A 21 4.69 6.42 -1.77
C LYS A 21 5.63 7.45 -1.18
N LYS A 22 5.49 7.74 0.10
CA LYS A 22 6.36 8.71 0.78
C LYS A 22 7.81 8.24 0.75
N LEU A 23 8.04 6.96 1.00
CA LEU A 23 9.38 6.37 0.92
C LEU A 23 9.96 6.54 -0.48
N HIS A 24 9.17 6.22 -1.50
CA HIS A 24 9.59 6.33 -2.89
C HIS A 24 9.90 7.78 -3.26
N ASP A 25 9.11 8.73 -2.80
CA ASP A 25 9.33 10.14 -3.08
C ASP A 25 10.68 10.60 -2.50
N LEU A 26 11.01 10.15 -1.29
CA LEU A 26 12.28 10.46 -0.66
C LEU A 26 13.44 9.77 -1.39
N ILE A 27 13.25 8.53 -1.82
CA ILE A 27 14.27 7.80 -2.60
C ILE A 27 14.50 8.49 -3.93
N THR A 28 13.44 8.88 -4.62
CA THR A 28 13.53 9.58 -5.91
C THR A 28 14.29 10.90 -5.75
N TYR A 29 13.98 11.64 -4.68
CA TYR A 29 14.71 12.87 -4.38
C TYR A 29 16.20 12.57 -4.16
N ALA A 30 16.52 11.54 -3.39
CA ALA A 30 17.89 11.18 -3.08
C ALA A 30 18.68 10.77 -4.32
N LEU A 31 18.04 10.10 -5.26
CA LEU A 31 18.68 9.63 -6.50
C LEU A 31 18.92 10.75 -7.51
N ASP A 32 18.24 11.87 -7.37
CA ASP A 32 18.46 13.03 -8.24
C ASP A 32 19.65 13.82 -7.72
N LYS A 33 20.80 13.62 -8.33
CA LYS A 33 22.04 14.26 -7.90
C LYS A 33 22.09 15.76 -8.16
N ALA A 34 21.13 16.28 -8.93
CA ALA A 34 20.98 17.72 -9.11
C ALA A 34 20.30 18.38 -7.92
N LYS A 35 19.67 17.60 -7.04
CA LYS A 35 19.03 18.12 -5.82
C LYS A 35 20.06 18.41 -4.74
N PRO A 36 19.76 19.33 -3.80
CA PRO A 36 20.65 19.64 -2.70
C PRO A 36 20.98 18.42 -1.82
N ILE A 37 21.95 18.62 -0.96
CA ILE A 37 22.35 17.61 0.02
C ILE A 37 21.13 17.25 0.89
N ILE A 38 21.03 15.96 1.22
CA ILE A 38 19.94 15.45 2.07
C ILE A 38 20.02 16.14 3.44
N SER A 39 18.91 16.75 3.85
CA SER A 39 18.82 17.42 5.14
C SER A 39 18.61 16.43 6.27
N SER A 40 18.90 16.88 7.51
CA SER A 40 18.63 16.06 8.69
C SER A 40 17.14 15.74 8.84
N GLU A 41 16.28 16.66 8.44
CA GLU A 41 14.83 16.45 8.48
C GLU A 41 14.39 15.37 7.49
N GLN A 42 14.94 15.38 6.28
CA GLN A 42 14.67 14.34 5.28
C GLN A 42 15.15 12.97 5.75
N GLU A 43 16.33 12.92 6.36
CA GLU A 43 16.86 11.68 6.94
C GLU A 43 15.94 11.17 8.05
N ARG A 44 15.46 12.07 8.89
CA ARG A 44 14.56 11.73 10.00
C ARG A 44 13.23 11.18 9.47
N GLN A 45 12.65 11.86 8.48
CA GLN A 45 11.39 11.42 7.86
C GLN A 45 11.53 10.04 7.23
N PHE A 46 12.62 9.84 6.50
CA PHE A 46 12.91 8.57 5.86
C PHE A 46 13.02 7.45 6.91
N THR A 47 13.78 7.69 7.97
CA THR A 47 13.99 6.71 9.03
C THR A 47 12.67 6.34 9.71
N GLN A 48 11.81 7.33 9.96
CA GLN A 48 10.50 7.10 10.58
C GLN A 48 9.61 6.25 9.69
N ILE A 49 9.51 6.58 8.41
CA ILE A 49 8.68 5.84 7.47
C ILE A 49 9.21 4.42 7.31
N ARG A 50 10.51 4.28 7.15
CA ARG A 50 11.16 2.98 7.00
C ARG A 50 10.93 2.10 8.23
N SER A 51 11.10 2.65 9.43
CA SER A 51 10.87 1.92 10.67
C SER A 51 9.43 1.45 10.79
N HIS A 52 8.49 2.32 10.43
CA HIS A 52 7.07 1.97 10.46
C HIS A 52 6.77 0.83 9.49
N LEU A 53 7.31 0.90 8.29
CA LEU A 53 7.12 -0.17 7.30
C LEU A 53 7.76 -1.48 7.77
N LEU A 54 8.95 -1.42 8.38
CA LEU A 54 9.60 -2.61 8.92
C LEU A 54 8.75 -3.29 9.99
N GLN A 55 8.08 -2.49 10.84
CA GLN A 55 7.26 -3.01 11.93
C GLN A 55 5.93 -3.58 11.44
N GLU A 56 5.32 -2.95 10.42
CA GLU A 56 3.94 -3.24 10.04
C GLU A 56 3.79 -4.13 8.80
N THR A 57 4.83 -4.20 7.95
CA THR A 57 4.71 -4.86 6.65
C THR A 57 4.27 -6.32 6.77
N GLU A 58 4.92 -7.11 7.61
CA GLU A 58 4.60 -8.53 7.72
C GLU A 58 3.16 -8.73 8.20
N HIS A 59 2.77 -7.98 9.23
CA HIS A 59 1.42 -8.07 9.78
C HIS A 59 0.38 -7.70 8.72
N ILE A 60 0.57 -6.57 8.05
CA ILE A 60 -0.39 -6.08 7.07
C ILE A 60 -0.46 -7.00 5.87
N PHE A 61 0.68 -7.50 5.39
CA PHE A 61 0.70 -8.42 4.25
C PHE A 61 0.05 -9.76 4.60
N THR A 62 0.17 -10.20 5.85
CA THR A 62 -0.55 -11.39 6.33
C THR A 62 -2.06 -11.15 6.29
N GLU A 63 -2.50 -10.00 6.81
CA GLU A 63 -3.92 -9.64 6.83
C GLU A 63 -4.49 -9.49 5.42
N LEU A 64 -3.68 -9.01 4.48
CA LEU A 64 -4.11 -8.86 3.09
C LEU A 64 -3.97 -10.14 2.26
N ASN A 65 -3.44 -11.21 2.86
CA ASN A 65 -3.20 -12.48 2.18
C ASN A 65 -2.23 -12.35 1.00
N VAL A 66 -1.22 -11.51 1.16
CA VAL A 66 -0.15 -11.30 0.17
C VAL A 66 1.22 -11.43 0.84
N LEU A 67 1.33 -12.37 1.78
CA LEU A 67 2.54 -12.55 2.58
C LEU A 67 3.77 -12.83 1.72
N GLU A 68 3.58 -13.40 0.53
CA GLU A 68 4.68 -13.67 -0.41
C GLU A 68 5.40 -12.39 -0.85
N LEU A 69 4.76 -11.24 -0.72
CA LEU A 69 5.40 -9.96 -1.03
C LEU A 69 6.33 -9.46 0.08
N SER A 70 6.22 -10.06 1.28
CA SER A 70 6.98 -9.61 2.43
C SER A 70 8.49 -9.67 2.16
N GLY A 71 8.97 -10.72 1.51
CA GLY A 71 10.38 -10.86 1.16
C GLY A 71 10.87 -9.73 0.25
N LYS A 72 10.10 -9.40 -0.78
CA LYS A 72 10.45 -8.30 -1.70
C LYS A 72 10.44 -6.95 -1.00
N ALA A 73 9.40 -6.72 -0.17
CA ALA A 73 9.29 -5.49 0.59
C ALA A 73 10.47 -5.33 1.54
N MET A 74 10.85 -6.40 2.25
CA MET A 74 12.00 -6.36 3.15
C MET A 74 13.29 -6.11 2.40
N ASN A 75 13.45 -6.68 1.21
CA ASN A 75 14.63 -6.42 0.38
C ASN A 75 14.76 -4.94 0.03
N VAL A 76 13.65 -4.30 -0.36
CA VAL A 76 13.64 -2.85 -0.64
C VAL A 76 14.09 -2.08 0.59
N LEU A 77 13.50 -2.40 1.75
CA LEU A 77 13.80 -1.69 2.99
C LEU A 77 15.24 -1.90 3.45
N GLN A 78 15.81 -3.07 3.20
CA GLN A 78 17.20 -3.36 3.54
C GLN A 78 18.18 -2.64 2.62
N ARG A 79 17.89 -2.59 1.31
CA ARG A 79 18.74 -1.88 0.35
C ARG A 79 18.70 -0.38 0.57
N ALA A 80 17.51 0.15 0.91
CA ALA A 80 17.33 1.55 1.23
C ALA A 80 17.46 1.75 2.75
N ALA A 81 18.59 1.42 3.31
CA ALA A 81 18.83 1.48 4.75
C ALA A 81 18.88 2.90 5.28
N SER A 82 19.40 3.84 4.46
CA SER A 82 19.38 5.26 4.78
C SER A 82 19.24 6.04 3.48
N ILE A 83 18.66 7.23 3.59
CA ILE A 83 18.43 8.05 2.40
C ILE A 83 19.76 8.54 1.80
N ARG A 84 20.75 8.80 2.65
CA ARG A 84 22.09 9.19 2.16
C ARG A 84 22.78 8.03 1.47
N GLY A 85 22.61 6.83 2.00
CA GLY A 85 23.16 5.62 1.37
C GLY A 85 22.52 5.35 0.02
N VAL A 86 21.23 5.64 -0.13
CA VAL A 86 20.54 5.49 -1.42
C VAL A 86 21.19 6.38 -2.49
N ARG A 87 21.54 7.62 -2.13
CA ARG A 87 22.17 8.55 -3.07
C ARG A 87 23.49 8.01 -3.62
N GLU A 88 24.18 7.19 -2.85
CA GLU A 88 25.50 6.65 -3.20
C GLU A 88 25.44 5.28 -3.86
N LEU A 89 24.25 4.72 -4.08
CA LEU A 89 24.12 3.40 -4.69
C LEU A 89 24.62 3.42 -6.14
N PRO A 90 25.31 2.33 -6.58
CA PRO A 90 25.63 2.15 -7.99
C PRO A 90 24.37 2.04 -8.85
N ASN A 91 24.51 2.35 -10.15
CA ASN A 91 23.36 2.36 -11.05
C ASN A 91 22.63 1.01 -11.15
N ASP A 92 23.36 -0.10 -11.10
CA ASP A 92 22.75 -1.44 -11.14
C ASP A 92 21.95 -1.72 -9.87
N GLU A 93 22.42 -1.26 -8.71
CA GLU A 93 21.69 -1.39 -7.46
C GLU A 93 20.44 -0.49 -7.44
N VAL A 94 20.53 0.71 -8.02
CA VAL A 94 19.38 1.60 -8.16
C VAL A 94 18.30 0.94 -9.01
N ARG A 95 18.69 0.34 -10.14
CA ARG A 95 17.72 -0.34 -11.01
C ARG A 95 17.06 -1.52 -10.30
N ARG A 96 17.83 -2.26 -9.52
CA ARG A 96 17.31 -3.39 -8.75
C ARG A 96 16.34 -2.91 -7.68
N LEU A 97 16.69 -1.84 -6.97
CA LEU A 97 15.84 -1.24 -5.96
C LEU A 97 14.50 -0.80 -6.56
N GLU A 98 14.54 -0.10 -7.69
CA GLU A 98 13.33 0.37 -8.36
C GLU A 98 12.48 -0.79 -8.88
N SER A 99 13.10 -1.82 -9.41
CA SER A 99 12.40 -3.01 -9.89
C SER A 99 11.67 -3.71 -8.75
N GLU A 100 12.33 -3.89 -7.62
CA GLU A 100 11.73 -4.53 -6.46
C GLU A 100 10.62 -3.66 -5.87
N TRP A 101 10.85 -2.35 -5.78
CA TRP A 101 9.82 -1.41 -5.32
C TRP A 101 8.59 -1.46 -6.23
N ASN A 102 8.79 -1.41 -7.54
CA ASN A 102 7.69 -1.48 -8.50
C ASN A 102 6.91 -2.78 -8.35
N GLY A 103 7.59 -3.88 -8.11
CA GLY A 103 6.95 -5.18 -7.87
C GLY A 103 6.03 -5.15 -6.66
N VAL A 104 6.51 -4.60 -5.55
CA VAL A 104 5.71 -4.47 -4.33
C VAL A 104 4.51 -3.55 -4.57
N PHE A 105 4.75 -2.38 -5.15
CA PHE A 105 3.71 -1.37 -5.34
C PHE A 105 2.62 -1.87 -6.30
N THR A 106 3.01 -2.55 -7.38
CA THR A 106 2.06 -3.10 -8.35
C THR A 106 1.17 -4.16 -7.68
N LYS A 107 1.75 -5.04 -6.88
CA LYS A 107 0.98 -6.09 -6.20
C LYS A 107 0.06 -5.51 -5.14
N LEU A 108 0.50 -4.48 -4.43
CA LEU A 108 -0.37 -3.77 -3.50
C LEU A 108 -1.53 -3.11 -4.24
N GLY A 109 -1.26 -2.57 -5.43
CA GLY A 109 -2.31 -2.00 -6.27
C GLY A 109 -3.33 -3.03 -6.71
N LEU A 110 -2.89 -4.24 -7.08
CA LEU A 110 -3.79 -5.34 -7.41
C LEU A 110 -4.63 -5.75 -6.21
N ALA A 111 -4.02 -5.86 -5.04
CA ALA A 111 -4.74 -6.18 -3.81
C ALA A 111 -5.80 -5.13 -3.50
N GLN A 112 -5.46 -3.84 -3.67
CA GLN A 112 -6.41 -2.75 -3.48
C GLN A 112 -7.59 -2.87 -4.44
N GLY A 113 -7.31 -3.16 -5.71
CA GLY A 113 -8.34 -3.35 -6.73
C GLY A 113 -9.28 -4.49 -6.37
N GLN A 114 -8.72 -5.60 -5.90
CA GLN A 114 -9.51 -6.76 -5.49
C GLN A 114 -10.40 -6.44 -4.28
N LEU A 115 -9.87 -5.76 -3.29
CA LEU A 115 -10.64 -5.38 -2.11
C LEU A 115 -11.74 -4.37 -2.44
N LYS A 116 -11.44 -3.40 -3.29
CA LYS A 116 -12.44 -2.42 -3.73
C LYS A 116 -13.53 -3.09 -4.56
N SER A 117 -13.16 -4.03 -5.41
CA SER A 117 -14.11 -4.81 -6.20
C SER A 117 -15.02 -5.63 -5.30
N ARG A 118 -14.45 -6.28 -4.28
CA ARG A 118 -15.24 -7.04 -3.30
C ARG A 118 -16.21 -6.14 -2.55
N ARG A 119 -15.75 -4.96 -2.13
CA ARG A 119 -16.62 -4.00 -1.44
C ARG A 119 -17.75 -3.55 -2.34
N LYS A 120 -17.45 -3.26 -3.60
CA LYS A 120 -18.46 -2.87 -4.57
C LYS A 120 -19.47 -4.00 -4.81
N HIS A 121 -18.97 -5.23 -4.92
CA HIS A 121 -19.82 -6.41 -5.12
C HIS A 121 -20.77 -6.60 -3.94
N LEU A 122 -20.27 -6.51 -2.71
CA LEU A 122 -21.11 -6.61 -1.51
C LEU A 122 -22.15 -5.51 -1.46
N SER A 123 -21.77 -4.30 -1.80
CA SER A 123 -22.69 -3.17 -1.86
C SER A 123 -23.76 -3.39 -2.93
N SER A 124 -23.39 -3.90 -4.10
CA SER A 124 -24.32 -4.20 -5.19
C SER A 124 -25.28 -5.32 -4.80
N GLN A 125 -24.78 -6.36 -4.15
CA GLN A 125 -25.63 -7.45 -3.67
C GLN A 125 -26.62 -6.95 -2.64
N SER A 126 -26.15 -6.12 -1.71
CA SER A 126 -27.01 -5.54 -0.70
C SER A 126 -28.12 -4.71 -1.34
N THR A 127 -27.78 -3.90 -2.33
CA THR A 127 -28.74 -3.08 -3.07
C THR A 127 -29.71 -3.96 -3.84
N PHE A 128 -29.23 -4.98 -4.52
CA PHE A 128 -30.07 -5.91 -5.25
C PHE A 128 -31.05 -6.61 -4.32
N THR A 129 -30.56 -7.11 -3.18
CA THR A 129 -31.39 -7.77 -2.19
C THR A 129 -32.48 -6.83 -1.67
N TYR A 130 -32.13 -5.58 -1.40
CA TYR A 130 -33.09 -4.58 -0.94
C TYR A 130 -34.19 -4.38 -1.97
N TYR A 131 -33.87 -4.15 -3.23
CA TYR A 131 -34.86 -3.94 -4.29
C TYR A 131 -35.68 -5.20 -4.55
N TRP A 132 -35.04 -6.37 -4.48
CA TRP A 132 -35.74 -7.64 -4.65
C TRP A 132 -36.80 -7.84 -3.57
N ASN A 133 -36.42 -7.64 -2.33
CA ASN A 133 -37.35 -7.76 -1.20
C ASN A 133 -38.48 -6.74 -1.31
N ARG A 134 -38.14 -5.55 -1.70
CA ARG A 134 -39.14 -4.50 -1.92
C ARG A 134 -40.11 -4.89 -3.01
N PHE A 135 -39.60 -5.45 -4.09
CA PHE A 135 -40.45 -5.90 -5.19
C PHE A 135 -41.40 -7.01 -4.73
N LEU A 136 -40.88 -8.00 -4.02
CA LEU A 136 -41.66 -9.14 -3.56
C LEU A 136 -42.72 -8.76 -2.49
N LYS A 137 -42.43 -7.77 -1.68
CA LYS A 137 -43.27 -7.37 -0.56
C LYS A 137 -44.12 -6.13 -0.87
N ARG A 138 -44.22 -5.78 -2.10
CA ARG A 138 -45.05 -4.65 -2.49
C ARG A 138 -46.50 -4.89 -2.13
N PRO A 139 -47.23 -3.85 -1.78
CA PRO A 139 -46.81 -2.46 -1.63
C PRO A 139 -46.26 -2.12 -0.25
N ALA A 140 -45.89 -3.10 0.51
CA ALA A 140 -45.49 -2.92 1.90
C ALA A 140 -44.25 -2.03 2.02
N LEU A 141 -43.33 -2.08 1.03
CA LEU A 141 -42.16 -1.27 1.05
C LEU A 141 -42.26 -0.19 0.01
N ALA A 142 -42.34 1.00 0.48
CA ALA A 142 -42.34 2.16 -0.38
C ALA A 142 -40.95 2.76 -0.50
N ASP A 143 -40.00 2.27 0.14
CA ASP A 143 -38.68 2.76 0.29
C ASP A 143 -38.55 4.03 0.88
#